data_00de4d755991112b5dbaf837c42cfaa1
#
_entry.id   00de4d755991112b5dbaf837c42cfaa1
#
_cell.length_a   1.000
_cell.length_b   1.000
_cell.length_c   1.000
_cell.angle_alpha   90.00
_cell.angle_beta   90.00
_cell.angle_gamma   90.00
#
_symmetry.space_group_name_H-M   'P 1'
#
loop_
_entity.id
_entity.type
_entity.pdbx_description
1 polymer ?
#
loop_
_entity_poly.entity_id
_entity_poly.type
_entity_poly.pdbx_seq_one_letter_code
_entity_poly.pdbx_strand_id
1 'polypeptide(L)'
;MRQFYPNHQKGRVSLQDVCAIILAAGDGKRMKSKSSKVLCEVLFKPMLKWVLDSCFASGIETVCTVVSDHAKDVLAIVPENCAIAVQKERRGTGHAVMMAREFLESNVDGDVLLLYGDTPFVDEETIRAAYEVHRAGGNAVTVVTADLEQPRGYGRILRQDGKFSAIVEEK
;
A
#
# COMPACT_ATOMS: atom_id res chain seq x y z
N MET A 1 0.65 -21.57 -17.14
CA MET A 1 0.36 -20.22 -16.65
C MET A 1 -1.15 -20.03 -16.63
N ARG A 2 -1.80 -20.21 -15.49
CA ARG A 2 -3.25 -19.98 -15.38
C ARG A 2 -3.44 -18.59 -14.77
N GLN A 3 -3.89 -17.63 -15.61
CA GLN A 3 -4.45 -16.38 -15.14
C GLN A 3 -5.75 -16.70 -14.41
N PHE A 4 -5.76 -16.53 -13.10
CA PHE A 4 -6.98 -16.53 -12.31
C PHE A 4 -7.61 -15.13 -12.44
N TYR A 5 -8.59 -14.99 -13.32
CA TYR A 5 -9.58 -13.94 -13.23
C TYR A 5 -10.79 -14.52 -12.47
N PRO A 6 -11.09 -14.09 -11.26
CA PRO A 6 -12.29 -14.53 -10.56
C PRO A 6 -13.53 -13.99 -11.30
N ASN A 7 -14.50 -14.86 -11.46
CA ASN A 7 -15.76 -14.61 -12.17
C ASN A 7 -16.63 -13.65 -11.31
N HIS A 8 -16.87 -12.45 -11.77
CA HIS A 8 -17.34 -11.25 -11.05
C HIS A 8 -18.84 -11.21 -10.67
N GLN A 9 -19.49 -12.31 -10.24
CA GLN A 9 -20.91 -12.25 -9.86
C GLN A 9 -21.35 -13.10 -8.65
N LYS A 10 -20.53 -13.23 -7.58
CA LYS A 10 -21.06 -13.78 -6.31
C LYS A 10 -20.48 -13.03 -5.13
N GLY A 11 -21.34 -12.21 -4.48
CA GLY A 11 -21.13 -11.67 -3.15
C GLY A 11 -19.81 -10.91 -2.98
N ARG A 12 -19.76 -9.65 -3.37
CA ARG A 12 -18.58 -8.81 -3.08
C ARG A 12 -18.30 -8.82 -1.59
N VAL A 13 -17.10 -9.23 -1.19
CA VAL A 13 -16.64 -9.13 0.21
C VAL A 13 -16.64 -7.65 0.60
N SER A 14 -17.26 -7.33 1.73
CA SER A 14 -17.21 -5.99 2.29
C SER A 14 -15.81 -5.68 2.80
N LEU A 15 -15.31 -4.47 2.54
CA LEU A 15 -14.05 -3.97 3.08
C LEU A 15 -14.29 -2.95 4.21
N GLN A 16 -15.48 -2.95 4.82
CA GLN A 16 -15.84 -2.02 5.91
C GLN A 16 -15.00 -2.24 7.18
N ASP A 17 -14.55 -3.48 7.42
CA ASP A 17 -13.70 -3.84 8.56
C ASP A 17 -12.20 -3.76 8.21
N VAL A 18 -11.85 -3.08 7.11
CA VAL A 18 -10.47 -2.89 6.67
C VAL A 18 -10.08 -1.44 6.87
N CYS A 19 -8.96 -1.21 7.55
CA CYS A 19 -8.31 0.09 7.53
C CYS A 19 -7.08 0.06 6.61
N ALA A 20 -6.73 1.20 6.00
CA ALA A 20 -5.57 1.30 5.13
C ALA A 20 -4.51 2.25 5.67
N ILE A 21 -3.24 1.85 5.53
CA ILE A 21 -2.08 2.72 5.73
C ILE A 21 -1.42 2.94 4.37
N ILE A 22 -1.29 4.21 3.97
CA ILE A 22 -0.60 4.60 2.72
C ILE A 22 0.74 5.25 3.07
N LEU A 23 1.84 4.65 2.65
CA LEU A 23 3.18 5.13 2.93
C LEU A 23 3.62 6.17 1.90
N ALA A 24 3.72 7.43 2.32
CA ALA A 24 4.08 8.57 1.47
C ALA A 24 5.27 9.38 2.02
N ALA A 25 6.02 8.86 3.01
CA ALA A 25 7.15 9.54 3.65
C ALA A 25 8.49 9.38 2.90
N GLY A 26 8.53 8.65 1.79
CA GLY A 26 9.75 8.37 1.02
C GLY A 26 10.28 9.58 0.25
N ASP A 27 11.63 9.77 0.23
CA ASP A 27 12.31 10.92 -0.38
C ASP A 27 12.51 10.85 -1.90
N GLY A 28 12.28 9.74 -2.54
CA GLY A 28 12.61 9.63 -3.96
C GLY A 28 14.04 10.04 -4.32
N LYS A 29 15.04 9.77 -3.47
CA LYS A 29 16.45 10.19 -3.62
C LYS A 29 17.05 9.96 -5.02
N ARG A 30 16.51 9.02 -5.78
CA ARG A 30 16.94 8.68 -7.15
C ARG A 30 16.41 9.67 -8.21
N MET A 31 15.39 10.47 -7.90
CA MET A 31 14.70 11.31 -8.89
C MET A 31 15.21 12.75 -8.96
N LYS A 32 16.29 13.14 -8.27
CA LYS A 32 16.89 14.50 -8.31
C LYS A 32 15.87 15.66 -8.27
N SER A 33 14.63 15.39 -7.84
CA SER A 33 13.53 16.36 -7.74
C SER A 33 13.51 16.99 -6.35
N LYS A 34 13.14 18.29 -6.28
CA LYS A 34 12.90 19.00 -5.02
C LYS A 34 11.57 18.59 -4.36
N SER A 35 10.67 17.96 -5.11
CA SER A 35 9.35 17.49 -4.63
C SER A 35 9.38 16.02 -4.28
N SER A 36 8.46 15.59 -3.40
CA SER A 36 8.31 14.19 -3.00
C SER A 36 8.00 13.31 -4.22
N LYS A 37 8.59 12.09 -4.27
CA LYS A 37 8.36 11.13 -5.35
C LYS A 37 6.87 10.85 -5.58
N VAL A 38 6.09 10.76 -4.50
CA VAL A 38 4.65 10.45 -4.57
C VAL A 38 3.81 11.53 -5.24
N LEU A 39 4.38 12.75 -5.44
CA LEU A 39 3.76 13.84 -6.18
C LEU A 39 4.08 13.83 -7.67
N CYS A 40 4.99 12.96 -8.14
CA CYS A 40 5.23 12.82 -9.56
C CYS A 40 3.97 12.35 -10.27
N GLU A 41 3.66 13.01 -11.39
CA GLU A 41 2.44 12.70 -12.12
C GLU A 41 2.63 11.50 -13.05
N VAL A 42 1.63 10.64 -13.05
CA VAL A 42 1.40 9.59 -14.01
C VAL A 42 0.03 9.84 -14.64
N LEU A 43 -0.03 10.00 -15.96
CA LEU A 43 -1.26 10.37 -16.67
C LEU A 43 -1.94 11.62 -16.06
N PHE A 44 -1.15 12.69 -15.86
CA PHE A 44 -1.60 14.01 -15.35
C PHE A 44 -2.17 14.00 -13.92
N LYS A 45 -1.87 12.98 -13.12
CA LYS A 45 -2.37 12.84 -11.75
C LYS A 45 -1.24 12.33 -10.85
N PRO A 46 -1.00 12.92 -9.66
CA PRO A 46 0.01 12.47 -8.73
C PRO A 46 -0.13 10.99 -8.37
N MET A 47 0.99 10.25 -8.24
CA MET A 47 0.97 8.83 -7.90
C MET A 47 0.19 8.56 -6.61
N LEU A 48 0.40 9.36 -5.56
CA LEU A 48 -0.36 9.23 -4.31
C LEU A 48 -1.86 9.37 -4.52
N LYS A 49 -2.28 10.27 -5.40
CA LYS A 49 -3.71 10.47 -5.67
C LYS A 49 -4.35 9.25 -6.36
N TRP A 50 -3.60 8.56 -7.24
CA TRP A 50 -4.03 7.28 -7.80
C TRP A 50 -4.27 6.24 -6.72
N VAL A 51 -3.30 6.09 -5.79
CA VAL A 51 -3.38 5.11 -4.69
C VAL A 51 -4.55 5.41 -3.75
N LEU A 52 -4.73 6.68 -3.36
CA LEU A 52 -5.85 7.13 -2.53
C LEU A 52 -7.19 6.83 -3.19
N ASP A 53 -7.34 7.18 -4.48
CA ASP A 53 -8.60 6.97 -5.20
C ASP A 53 -8.92 5.47 -5.37
N SER A 54 -7.92 4.62 -5.66
CA SER A 54 -8.09 3.17 -5.72
C SER A 54 -8.50 2.59 -4.37
N CYS A 55 -7.90 3.08 -3.28
CA CYS A 55 -8.23 2.67 -1.92
C CYS A 55 -9.71 2.99 -1.59
N PHE A 56 -10.16 4.24 -1.82
CA PHE A 56 -11.55 4.62 -1.59
C PHE A 56 -12.52 3.91 -2.53
N ALA A 57 -12.19 3.76 -3.81
CA ALA A 57 -13.01 3.04 -4.78
C ALA A 57 -13.20 1.56 -4.39
N SER A 58 -12.23 0.97 -3.70
CA SER A 58 -12.35 -0.39 -3.14
C SER A 58 -13.33 -0.49 -1.96
N GLY A 59 -13.84 0.63 -1.43
CA GLY A 59 -14.79 0.70 -0.32
C GLY A 59 -14.15 0.79 1.06
N ILE A 60 -12.85 1.10 1.13
CA ILE A 60 -12.15 1.37 2.40
C ILE A 60 -12.31 2.85 2.72
N GLU A 61 -12.93 3.17 3.86
CA GLU A 61 -13.18 4.55 4.28
C GLU A 61 -12.20 5.01 5.36
N THR A 62 -11.65 4.08 6.13
CA THR A 62 -10.73 4.34 7.24
C THR A 62 -9.29 4.29 6.74
N VAL A 63 -8.71 5.46 6.45
CA VAL A 63 -7.40 5.58 5.80
C VAL A 63 -6.46 6.48 6.61
N CYS A 64 -5.21 6.05 6.80
CA CYS A 64 -4.12 6.85 7.35
C CYS A 64 -3.00 7.00 6.32
N THR A 65 -2.57 8.23 6.08
CA THR A 65 -1.42 8.51 5.22
C THR A 65 -0.20 8.87 6.07
N VAL A 66 0.88 8.10 5.90
CA VAL A 66 2.16 8.37 6.59
C VAL A 66 3.01 9.29 5.73
N VAL A 67 3.30 10.49 6.23
CA VAL A 67 4.04 11.54 5.52
C VAL A 67 5.35 11.89 6.22
N SER A 68 6.26 12.58 5.53
CA SER A 68 7.46 13.15 6.18
C SER A 68 7.15 14.46 6.92
N ASP A 69 8.03 14.88 7.82
CA ASP A 69 7.85 16.07 8.66
C ASP A 69 7.66 17.41 7.88
N HIS A 70 8.14 17.48 6.64
CA HIS A 70 8.06 18.68 5.81
C HIS A 70 7.19 18.51 4.56
N ALA A 71 6.19 17.64 4.61
CA ALA A 71 5.40 17.21 3.46
C ALA A 71 4.18 18.12 3.15
N LYS A 72 4.31 19.44 3.26
CA LYS A 72 3.21 20.38 2.99
C LYS A 72 2.51 20.13 1.65
N ASP A 73 3.29 19.90 0.60
CA ASP A 73 2.77 19.67 -0.74
C ASP A 73 2.04 18.31 -0.83
N VAL A 74 2.49 17.30 -0.08
CA VAL A 74 1.81 15.99 0.01
C VAL A 74 0.50 16.13 0.76
N LEU A 75 0.50 16.85 1.88
CA LEU A 75 -0.71 17.12 2.68
C LEU A 75 -1.79 17.84 1.89
N ALA A 76 -1.41 18.71 0.94
CA ALA A 76 -2.36 19.46 0.11
C ALA A 76 -3.23 18.56 -0.80
N ILE A 77 -2.80 17.33 -1.09
CA ILE A 77 -3.54 16.39 -1.94
C ILE A 77 -4.17 15.22 -1.17
N VAL A 78 -3.88 15.08 0.13
CA VAL A 78 -4.50 14.07 0.98
C VAL A 78 -5.89 14.58 1.40
N PRO A 79 -6.95 13.77 1.25
CA PRO A 79 -8.30 14.17 1.69
C PRO A 79 -8.38 14.45 3.19
N GLU A 80 -9.24 15.40 3.59
CA GLU A 80 -9.39 15.82 4.99
C GLU A 80 -9.91 14.71 5.92
N ASN A 81 -10.60 13.73 5.37
CA ASN A 81 -11.08 12.56 6.11
C ASN A 81 -10.02 11.47 6.33
N CYS A 82 -8.81 11.65 5.81
CA CYS A 82 -7.70 10.76 6.09
C CYS A 82 -6.97 11.16 7.38
N ALA A 83 -6.67 10.19 8.23
CA ALA A 83 -5.74 10.38 9.32
C ALA A 83 -4.31 10.62 8.78
N ILE A 84 -3.52 11.40 9.50
CA ILE A 84 -2.13 11.69 9.15
C ILE A 84 -1.21 11.20 10.25
N ALA A 85 -0.20 10.42 9.86
CA ALA A 85 0.92 10.06 10.73
C ALA A 85 2.22 10.66 10.17
N VAL A 86 3.10 11.18 11.04
CA VAL A 86 4.32 11.86 10.61
C VAL A 86 5.54 11.00 10.93
N GLN A 87 6.30 10.65 9.90
CA GLN A 87 7.60 10.00 10.04
C GLN A 87 8.71 11.06 10.02
N LYS A 88 9.19 11.46 11.20
CA LYS A 88 10.27 12.45 11.34
C LYS A 88 11.62 11.88 10.91
N GLU A 89 11.92 10.65 11.32
CA GLU A 89 13.16 9.97 11.01
C GLU A 89 12.91 8.77 10.10
N ARG A 90 13.66 8.67 9.02
CA ARG A 90 13.50 7.62 8.01
C ARG A 90 14.28 6.37 8.36
N ARG A 91 13.69 5.51 9.17
CA ARG A 91 14.28 4.23 9.60
C ARG A 91 13.71 3.03 8.84
N GLY A 92 13.16 3.25 7.64
CA GLY A 92 12.58 2.21 6.78
C GLY A 92 11.07 2.07 6.88
N THR A 93 10.53 1.14 6.10
CA THR A 93 9.10 0.89 5.92
C THR A 93 8.40 0.50 7.21
N GLY A 94 8.97 -0.44 7.97
CA GLY A 94 8.40 -0.87 9.25
C GLY A 94 8.27 0.27 10.25
N HIS A 95 9.27 1.16 10.31
CA HIS A 95 9.21 2.36 11.16
C HIS A 95 8.11 3.33 10.69
N ALA A 96 7.89 3.46 9.38
CA ALA A 96 6.79 4.29 8.87
C ALA A 96 5.42 3.75 9.33
N VAL A 97 5.21 2.43 9.29
CA VAL A 97 3.98 1.80 9.81
C VAL A 97 3.83 2.04 11.30
N MET A 98 4.92 1.97 12.08
CA MET A 98 4.89 2.25 13.53
C MET A 98 4.45 3.68 13.87
N MET A 99 4.63 4.65 12.96
CA MET A 99 4.14 6.02 13.16
C MET A 99 2.60 6.11 13.14
N ALA A 100 1.93 5.15 12.52
CA ALA A 100 0.48 5.03 12.51
C ALA A 100 -0.09 4.21 13.68
N ARG A 101 0.69 4.00 14.76
CA ARG A 101 0.30 3.16 15.91
C ARG A 101 -1.04 3.56 16.52
N GLU A 102 -1.24 4.83 16.82
CA GLU A 102 -2.50 5.32 17.42
C GLU A 102 -3.71 5.05 16.52
N PHE A 103 -3.53 5.24 15.20
CA PHE A 103 -4.54 4.89 14.21
C PHE A 103 -4.84 3.39 14.21
N LEU A 104 -3.82 2.54 14.26
CA LEU A 104 -3.99 1.08 14.31
C LEU A 104 -4.68 0.63 15.61
N GLU A 105 -4.28 1.19 16.75
CA GLU A 105 -4.88 0.87 18.06
C GLU A 105 -6.37 1.27 18.13
N SER A 106 -6.79 2.25 17.33
CA SER A 106 -8.20 2.65 17.20
C SER A 106 -8.98 1.75 16.21
N ASN A 107 -8.33 0.84 15.49
CA ASN A 107 -8.91 0.00 14.44
C ASN A 107 -8.47 -1.48 14.58
N VAL A 108 -8.37 -1.99 15.82
CA VAL A 108 -7.77 -3.30 16.12
C VAL A 108 -8.58 -4.51 15.69
N ASP A 109 -9.88 -4.35 15.45
CA ASP A 109 -10.79 -5.46 15.16
C ASP A 109 -10.87 -5.84 13.67
N GLY A 110 -10.10 -5.15 12.82
CA GLY A 110 -10.13 -5.33 11.36
C GLY A 110 -8.81 -5.78 10.77
N ASP A 111 -8.84 -6.00 9.46
CA ASP A 111 -7.65 -6.24 8.66
C ASP A 111 -6.98 -4.91 8.27
N VAL A 112 -5.66 -4.93 8.11
CA VAL A 112 -4.88 -3.75 7.71
C VAL A 112 -4.36 -3.92 6.29
N LEU A 113 -4.74 -3.00 5.39
CA LEU A 113 -4.17 -2.89 4.06
C LEU A 113 -2.99 -1.91 4.09
N LEU A 114 -1.80 -2.37 3.69
CA LEU A 114 -0.63 -1.53 3.55
C LEU A 114 -0.35 -1.23 2.08
N LEU A 115 -0.39 0.03 1.70
CA LEU A 115 -0.12 0.51 0.35
C LEU A 115 1.10 1.45 0.31
N TYR A 116 1.79 1.46 -0.82
CA TYR A 116 2.86 2.41 -1.09
C TYR A 116 2.32 3.55 -1.96
N GLY A 117 2.53 4.80 -1.55
CA GLY A 117 2.05 5.99 -2.28
C GLY A 117 2.68 6.21 -3.66
N ASP A 118 3.67 5.41 -4.02
CA ASP A 118 4.37 5.43 -5.31
C ASP A 118 4.05 4.22 -6.21
N THR A 119 2.96 3.52 -5.94
CA THR A 119 2.47 2.37 -6.74
C THR A 119 1.13 2.68 -7.41
N PRO A 120 1.07 3.61 -8.38
CA PRO A 120 -0.18 4.16 -8.93
C PRO A 120 -1.04 3.15 -9.70
N PHE A 121 -0.49 1.97 -10.03
CA PHE A 121 -1.19 0.93 -10.78
C PHE A 121 -1.77 -0.20 -9.90
N VAL A 122 -1.70 -0.05 -8.57
CA VAL A 122 -2.49 -0.90 -7.66
C VAL A 122 -3.91 -0.33 -7.65
N ASP A 123 -4.77 -0.89 -8.48
CA ASP A 123 -6.14 -0.44 -8.66
C ASP A 123 -7.13 -1.10 -7.68
N GLU A 124 -8.39 -0.68 -7.74
CA GLU A 124 -9.49 -1.21 -6.93
C GLU A 124 -9.62 -2.74 -7.07
N GLU A 125 -9.49 -3.24 -8.29
CA GLU A 125 -9.65 -4.68 -8.58
C GLU A 125 -8.54 -5.49 -7.93
N THR A 126 -7.30 -5.02 -8.00
CA THR A 126 -6.14 -5.62 -7.35
C THR A 126 -6.30 -5.64 -5.83
N ILE A 127 -6.77 -4.54 -5.23
CA ILE A 127 -7.01 -4.45 -3.78
C ILE A 127 -8.07 -5.47 -3.36
N ARG A 128 -9.20 -5.53 -4.06
CA ARG A 128 -10.28 -6.47 -3.75
C ARG A 128 -9.85 -7.92 -3.91
N ALA A 129 -9.18 -8.25 -5.01
CA ALA A 129 -8.69 -9.61 -5.26
C ALA A 129 -7.69 -10.07 -4.18
N ALA A 130 -6.77 -9.20 -3.77
CA ALA A 130 -5.84 -9.49 -2.68
C ALA A 130 -6.56 -9.75 -1.35
N TYR A 131 -7.59 -8.96 -1.05
CA TYR A 131 -8.39 -9.13 0.17
C TYR A 131 -9.24 -10.40 0.12
N GLU A 132 -9.85 -10.73 -1.00
CA GLU A 132 -10.59 -11.99 -1.18
C GLU A 132 -9.69 -13.21 -0.92
N VAL A 133 -8.46 -13.21 -1.47
CA VAL A 133 -7.47 -14.27 -1.21
C VAL A 133 -7.07 -14.30 0.27
N HIS A 134 -6.91 -13.14 0.90
CA HIS A 134 -6.58 -13.03 2.32
C HIS A 134 -7.65 -13.71 3.19
N ARG A 135 -8.89 -13.32 3.00
CA ARG A 135 -10.04 -13.82 3.77
C ARG A 135 -10.33 -15.31 3.50
N ALA A 136 -10.33 -15.71 2.24
CA ALA A 136 -10.60 -17.11 1.86
C ALA A 136 -9.53 -18.08 2.39
N GLY A 137 -8.28 -17.61 2.48
CA GLY A 137 -7.17 -18.42 3.01
C GLY A 137 -7.05 -18.41 4.53
N GLY A 138 -7.78 -17.53 5.25
CA GLY A 138 -7.58 -17.29 6.68
C GLY A 138 -6.12 -16.87 6.98
N ASN A 139 -5.51 -16.11 6.08
CA ASN A 139 -4.09 -15.78 6.15
C ASN A 139 -3.82 -14.72 7.24
N ALA A 140 -2.71 -14.88 7.98
CA ALA A 140 -2.24 -13.81 8.86
C ALA A 140 -1.60 -12.65 8.07
N VAL A 141 -0.99 -12.94 6.90
CA VAL A 141 -0.40 -11.95 6.00
C VAL A 141 -0.60 -12.41 4.55
N THR A 142 -0.98 -11.49 3.68
CA THR A 142 -1.02 -11.70 2.22
C THR A 142 -0.15 -10.63 1.56
N VAL A 143 0.74 -11.04 0.66
CA VAL A 143 1.64 -10.13 -0.05
C VAL A 143 1.33 -10.18 -1.54
N VAL A 144 1.07 -9.04 -2.14
CA VAL A 144 0.93 -8.90 -3.59
C VAL A 144 2.31 -8.89 -4.22
N THR A 145 2.55 -9.78 -5.17
CA THR A 145 3.84 -9.94 -5.85
C THR A 145 3.66 -9.92 -7.36
N ALA A 146 4.75 -9.66 -8.08
CA ALA A 146 4.79 -9.74 -9.53
C ALA A 146 5.95 -10.61 -10.00
N ASP A 147 5.74 -11.37 -11.07
CA ASP A 147 6.79 -12.09 -11.76
C ASP A 147 7.45 -11.16 -12.78
N LEU A 148 8.73 -10.86 -12.57
CA LEU A 148 9.50 -9.96 -13.41
C LEU A 148 10.66 -10.71 -14.06
N GLU A 149 10.87 -10.53 -15.37
CA GLU A 149 12.03 -11.11 -16.09
C GLU A 149 13.36 -10.53 -15.56
N GLN A 150 13.38 -9.25 -15.22
CA GLN A 150 14.57 -8.56 -14.71
C GLN A 150 14.23 -7.80 -13.42
N PRO A 151 14.18 -8.48 -12.28
CA PRO A 151 13.70 -7.90 -11.01
C PRO A 151 14.76 -7.07 -10.28
N ARG A 152 15.62 -6.31 -10.97
CA ARG A 152 16.65 -5.46 -10.36
C ARG A 152 16.03 -4.40 -9.46
N GLY A 153 16.56 -4.25 -8.25
CA GLY A 153 16.11 -3.28 -7.25
C GLY A 153 14.83 -3.68 -6.51
N TYR A 154 14.32 -4.90 -6.73
CA TYR A 154 13.17 -5.44 -5.99
C TYR A 154 13.61 -6.52 -5.01
N GLY A 155 12.87 -6.66 -3.90
CA GLY A 155 13.00 -7.80 -3.00
C GLY A 155 12.58 -9.11 -3.69
N ARG A 156 13.11 -10.22 -3.20
CA ARG A 156 12.80 -11.57 -3.69
C ARG A 156 12.00 -12.34 -2.68
N ILE A 157 10.88 -12.93 -3.11
CA ILE A 157 10.15 -13.89 -2.30
C ILE A 157 10.85 -15.25 -2.39
N LEU A 158 11.40 -15.69 -1.28
CA LEU A 158 12.02 -17.03 -1.19
C LEU A 158 10.98 -18.04 -0.70
N ARG A 159 11.02 -19.22 -1.33
CA ARG A 159 10.20 -20.36 -0.95
C ARG A 159 11.08 -21.57 -0.69
N GLN A 160 10.75 -22.35 0.32
CA GLN A 160 11.36 -23.64 0.61
C GLN A 160 10.23 -24.68 0.65
N ASP A 161 10.36 -25.73 -0.13
CA ASP A 161 9.34 -26.78 -0.30
C ASP A 161 7.95 -26.22 -0.67
N GLY A 162 7.94 -25.20 -1.55
CA GLY A 162 6.73 -24.51 -2.00
C GLY A 162 6.12 -23.53 -1.00
N LYS A 163 6.61 -23.47 0.25
CA LYS A 163 6.13 -22.56 1.29
C LYS A 163 6.95 -21.28 1.33
N PHE A 164 6.32 -20.19 1.74
CA PHE A 164 7.00 -18.93 2.01
C PHE A 164 8.11 -19.14 3.05
N SER A 165 9.31 -18.62 2.77
CA SER A 165 10.46 -18.70 3.66
C SER A 165 10.94 -17.33 4.10
N ALA A 166 11.15 -16.41 3.15
CA ALA A 166 11.67 -15.07 3.45
C ALA A 166 11.38 -14.07 2.32
N ILE A 167 11.52 -12.78 2.64
CA ILE A 167 11.70 -11.69 1.67
C ILE A 167 13.14 -11.21 1.82
N VAL A 168 13.88 -11.21 0.71
CA VAL A 168 15.29 -10.77 0.70
C VAL A 168 15.43 -9.58 -0.23
N GLU A 169 15.85 -8.46 0.33
CA GLU A 169 16.13 -7.24 -0.44
C GLU A 169 17.41 -7.38 -1.26
N GLU A 170 17.42 -6.80 -2.47
CA GLU A 170 18.63 -6.67 -3.26
C GLU A 170 19.52 -5.58 -2.65
N LYS A 171 20.77 -5.94 -2.33
CA LYS A 171 21.77 -5.03 -1.75
C LYS A 171 22.49 -4.19 -2.82
#